data_e064c28a90cbd4936c7b8108e17ae06e
#
_entry.id   e064c28a90cbd4936c7b8108e17ae06e
#
_cell.length_a   1.000
_cell.length_b   1.000
_cell.length_c   1.000
_cell.angle_alpha   90.00
_cell.angle_beta   90.00
_cell.angle_gamma   90.00
#
_symmetry.space_group_name_H-M   'P 1'
#
loop_
_entity.id
_entity.type
_entity.pdbx_description
1 polymer ?
#
loop_
_entity_poly.entity_id
_entity_poly.type
_entity_poly.pdbx_seq_one_letter_code
_entity_poly.pdbx_strand_id
1 'polypeptide(L)'
;ALQSRAPISVRVNTAQATVADVAEALAEAGIETRTNDLCTPALAGTEGERKLRNSDSYLHGNIELQDAASQVVVAALPEAERMLDYCAGGGGKALAMAARRDATVFAHDIDARRMVDLPTRADRAGVTVRQVTTDEMDGAGPFDVVLCDAPCSGSGSWRRSPEGKWTFTAGRLEELTQIQDKILDHAATLTAKNGTLAYATCSVLHSENEDRAAAFLARNPDC
;
A
#
# COMPACT_ATOMS: atom_id res chain seq x y z
N ALA A 1 9.78 14.28 -17.26
CA ALA A 1 9.48 13.09 -16.40
C ALA A 1 8.21 12.37 -16.85
N LEU A 2 7.11 13.07 -17.17
CA LEU A 2 5.83 12.46 -17.57
C LEU A 2 5.79 11.87 -19.00
N GLN A 3 6.81 12.10 -19.81
CA GLN A 3 6.89 11.65 -21.22
C GLN A 3 7.47 10.24 -21.39
N SER A 4 8.05 9.65 -20.35
CA SER A 4 8.58 8.31 -20.40
C SER A 4 7.75 7.36 -19.52
N ARG A 5 7.63 6.10 -19.95
CA ARG A 5 6.93 5.07 -19.17
C ARG A 5 7.51 4.98 -17.76
N ALA A 6 6.64 4.84 -16.75
CA ALA A 6 7.07 4.58 -15.40
C ALA A 6 7.69 3.17 -15.30
N PRO A 7 8.79 2.98 -14.57
CA PRO A 7 9.33 1.65 -14.34
C PRO A 7 8.32 0.80 -13.56
N ILE A 8 8.33 -0.50 -13.81
CA ILE A 8 7.60 -1.47 -13.01
C ILE A 8 8.49 -1.81 -11.81
N SER A 9 7.93 -1.72 -10.61
CA SER A 9 8.62 -2.15 -9.39
C SER A 9 7.96 -3.39 -8.82
N VAL A 10 8.78 -4.25 -8.22
CA VAL A 10 8.35 -5.41 -7.47
C VAL A 10 8.86 -5.31 -6.03
N ARG A 11 8.11 -5.82 -5.10
CA ARG A 11 8.53 -6.06 -3.73
C ARG A 11 8.97 -7.50 -3.60
N VAL A 12 10.18 -7.72 -3.13
CA VAL A 12 10.65 -9.06 -2.75
C VAL A 12 9.98 -9.47 -1.44
N ASN A 13 9.46 -10.67 -1.38
CA ASN A 13 8.95 -11.29 -0.17
C ASN A 13 10.12 -11.85 0.66
N THR A 14 10.67 -11.02 1.51
CA THR A 14 11.86 -11.36 2.30
C THR A 14 11.62 -12.46 3.35
N ALA A 15 10.36 -12.85 3.58
CA ALA A 15 10.05 -14.02 4.37
C ALA A 15 10.31 -15.35 3.63
N GLN A 16 10.38 -15.32 2.29
CA GLN A 16 10.55 -16.52 1.45
C GLN A 16 11.88 -16.55 0.69
N ALA A 17 12.42 -15.40 0.28
CA ALA A 17 13.62 -15.33 -0.55
C ALA A 17 14.44 -14.06 -0.25
N THR A 18 15.73 -14.10 -0.54
CA THR A 18 16.56 -12.90 -0.47
C THR A 18 16.41 -12.04 -1.74
N VAL A 19 16.74 -10.76 -1.63
CA VAL A 19 16.74 -9.85 -2.79
C VAL A 19 17.71 -10.31 -3.87
N ALA A 20 18.86 -10.86 -3.47
CA ALA A 20 19.89 -11.34 -4.38
C ALA A 20 19.40 -12.57 -5.18
N ASP A 21 18.84 -13.58 -4.49
CA ASP A 21 18.34 -14.78 -5.13
C ASP A 21 17.21 -14.47 -6.12
N VAL A 22 16.32 -13.55 -5.74
CA VAL A 22 15.23 -13.10 -6.62
C VAL A 22 15.75 -12.35 -7.84
N ALA A 23 16.73 -11.47 -7.66
CA ALA A 23 17.31 -10.73 -8.79
C ALA A 23 18.00 -11.68 -9.78
N GLU A 24 18.73 -12.69 -9.29
CA GLU A 24 19.35 -13.72 -10.10
C GLU A 24 18.31 -14.55 -10.85
N ALA A 25 17.29 -15.08 -10.16
CA ALA A 25 16.22 -15.86 -10.78
C ALA A 25 15.44 -15.06 -11.85
N LEU A 26 15.24 -13.77 -11.63
CA LEU A 26 14.61 -12.89 -12.62
C LEU A 26 15.53 -12.69 -13.83
N ALA A 27 16.84 -12.50 -13.63
CA ALA A 27 17.80 -12.36 -14.71
C ALA A 27 17.86 -13.64 -15.58
N GLU A 28 17.87 -14.83 -14.98
CA GLU A 28 17.79 -16.12 -15.69
C GLU A 28 16.50 -16.24 -16.53
N ALA A 29 15.39 -15.66 -16.05
CA ALA A 29 14.13 -15.59 -16.81
C ALA A 29 14.14 -14.48 -17.89
N GLY A 30 15.27 -13.77 -18.07
CA GLY A 30 15.41 -12.66 -19.00
C GLY A 30 14.63 -11.42 -18.57
N ILE A 31 14.62 -11.14 -17.27
CA ILE A 31 14.03 -9.96 -16.64
C ILE A 31 15.12 -9.23 -15.87
N GLU A 32 15.64 -8.16 -16.46
CA GLU A 32 16.66 -7.36 -15.83
C GLU A 32 16.07 -6.44 -14.76
N THR A 33 16.71 -6.40 -13.60
CA THR A 33 16.28 -5.58 -12.48
C THR A 33 17.44 -4.81 -11.87
N ARG A 34 17.12 -3.72 -11.18
CA ARG A 34 18.07 -3.00 -10.33
C ARG A 34 17.46 -2.78 -8.96
N THR A 35 18.29 -2.70 -7.95
CA THR A 35 17.89 -2.32 -6.58
C THR A 35 17.34 -0.90 -6.56
N ASN A 36 16.47 -0.62 -5.60
CA ASN A 36 15.94 0.71 -5.38
C ASN A 36 16.58 1.30 -4.11
N ASP A 37 17.20 2.46 -4.24
CA ASP A 37 17.92 3.11 -3.12
C ASP A 37 17.00 3.57 -1.98
N LEU A 38 15.69 3.71 -2.26
CA LEU A 38 14.70 4.15 -1.27
C LEU A 38 14.16 3.00 -0.40
N CYS A 39 14.25 1.75 -0.87
CA CYS A 39 13.66 0.62 -0.17
C CYS A 39 14.37 -0.68 -0.55
N THR A 40 15.03 -1.32 0.40
CA THR A 40 15.84 -2.53 0.17
C THR A 40 15.11 -3.68 -0.51
N PRO A 41 13.85 -4.05 -0.16
CA PRO A 41 13.15 -5.13 -0.84
C PRO A 41 12.58 -4.75 -2.22
N ALA A 42 12.75 -3.49 -2.66
CA ALA A 42 12.26 -3.04 -3.94
C ALA A 42 13.27 -3.30 -5.07
N LEU A 43 12.81 -3.99 -6.11
CA LEU A 43 13.50 -4.11 -7.38
C LEU A 43 12.73 -3.33 -8.45
N ALA A 44 13.44 -2.59 -9.28
CA ALA A 44 12.89 -1.91 -10.45
C ALA A 44 13.28 -2.68 -11.71
N GLY A 45 12.28 -3.11 -12.51
CA GLY A 45 12.52 -3.73 -13.82
C GLY A 45 13.10 -2.72 -14.80
N THR A 46 14.12 -3.14 -15.53
CA THR A 46 14.77 -2.34 -16.58
C THR A 46 14.49 -2.91 -17.97
N GLU A 47 14.42 -4.23 -18.08
CA GLU A 47 14.07 -4.96 -19.29
C GLU A 47 13.21 -6.18 -18.95
N GLY A 48 12.41 -6.66 -19.90
CA GLY A 48 11.64 -7.91 -19.79
C GLY A 48 10.45 -7.86 -18.82
N GLU A 49 10.04 -6.71 -18.29
CA GLU A 49 9.02 -6.57 -17.23
C GLU A 49 7.66 -7.19 -17.60
N ARG A 50 7.36 -7.38 -18.88
CA ARG A 50 6.11 -8.04 -19.33
C ARG A 50 6.04 -9.51 -18.93
N LYS A 51 7.19 -10.13 -18.68
CA LYS A 51 7.29 -11.53 -18.25
C LYS A 51 7.09 -11.71 -16.74
N LEU A 52 7.14 -10.63 -15.93
CA LEU A 52 7.11 -10.70 -14.46
C LEU A 52 5.97 -11.56 -13.91
N ARG A 53 4.75 -11.40 -14.42
CA ARG A 53 3.58 -12.15 -13.94
C ARG A 53 3.63 -13.66 -14.26
N ASN A 54 4.46 -14.04 -15.21
CA ASN A 54 4.65 -15.45 -15.64
C ASN A 54 5.97 -16.02 -15.13
N SER A 55 6.77 -15.26 -14.37
CA SER A 55 8.01 -15.76 -13.78
C SER A 55 7.72 -16.65 -12.58
N ASP A 56 8.59 -17.64 -12.36
CA ASP A 56 8.50 -18.51 -11.19
C ASP A 56 8.54 -17.71 -9.89
N SER A 57 9.34 -16.66 -9.82
CA SER A 57 9.40 -15.77 -8.67
C SER A 57 8.04 -15.14 -8.33
N TYR A 58 7.23 -14.79 -9.34
CA TYR A 58 5.87 -14.28 -9.10
C TYR A 58 4.89 -15.41 -8.75
N LEU A 59 4.94 -16.51 -9.48
CA LEU A 59 4.01 -17.64 -9.30
C LEU A 59 4.17 -18.31 -7.93
N HIS A 60 5.39 -18.35 -7.40
CA HIS A 60 5.69 -18.91 -6.07
C HIS A 60 5.62 -17.87 -4.93
N GLY A 61 5.25 -16.60 -5.22
CA GLY A 61 5.06 -15.59 -4.19
C GLY A 61 6.36 -14.98 -3.64
N ASN A 62 7.49 -15.19 -4.29
CA ASN A 62 8.76 -14.56 -3.93
C ASN A 62 8.77 -13.07 -4.24
N ILE A 63 7.90 -12.62 -5.14
CA ILE A 63 7.70 -11.20 -5.46
C ILE A 63 6.22 -10.84 -5.55
N GLU A 64 5.95 -9.55 -5.30
CA GLU A 64 4.65 -8.93 -5.53
C GLU A 64 4.83 -7.64 -6.35
N LEU A 65 3.93 -7.39 -7.31
CA LEU A 65 3.94 -6.13 -8.05
C LEU A 65 3.49 -5.01 -7.13
N GLN A 66 4.39 -4.13 -6.75
CA GLN A 66 4.12 -3.02 -5.85
C GLN A 66 5.07 -1.85 -6.14
N ASP A 67 4.52 -0.64 -6.17
CA ASP A 67 5.33 0.57 -6.34
C ASP A 67 6.30 0.76 -5.17
N ALA A 68 7.52 1.22 -5.46
CA ALA A 68 8.52 1.48 -4.45
C ALA A 68 8.05 2.47 -3.37
N ALA A 69 7.31 3.52 -3.76
CA ALA A 69 6.72 4.46 -2.80
C ALA A 69 5.75 3.76 -1.82
N SER A 70 4.91 2.84 -2.31
CA SER A 70 4.02 2.04 -1.46
C SER A 70 4.78 1.10 -0.51
N GLN A 71 5.95 0.61 -0.93
CA GLN A 71 6.82 -0.21 -0.08
C GLN A 71 7.45 0.63 1.03
N VAL A 72 7.92 1.85 0.70
CA VAL A 72 8.48 2.82 1.68
C VAL A 72 7.45 3.17 2.75
N VAL A 73 6.19 3.39 2.37
CA VAL A 73 5.10 3.65 3.35
C VAL A 73 5.01 2.51 4.37
N VAL A 74 4.99 1.26 3.93
CA VAL A 74 4.93 0.12 4.87
C VAL A 74 6.22 -0.02 5.67
N ALA A 75 7.39 0.22 5.06
CA ALA A 75 8.67 0.16 5.76
C ALA A 75 8.81 1.22 6.87
N ALA A 76 8.12 2.35 6.73
CA ALA A 76 8.10 3.43 7.73
C ALA A 76 7.16 3.17 8.92
N LEU A 77 6.26 2.16 8.83
CA LEU A 77 5.38 1.82 9.93
C LEU A 77 6.18 1.19 11.09
N PRO A 78 5.83 1.48 12.35
CA PRO A 78 6.42 0.81 13.49
C PRO A 78 6.11 -0.69 13.49
N GLU A 79 6.86 -1.47 14.25
CA GLU A 79 6.50 -2.86 14.55
C GLU A 79 5.28 -2.87 15.48
N ALA A 80 4.36 -3.81 15.22
CA ALA A 80 3.10 -3.89 15.93
C ALA A 80 2.51 -5.31 15.84
N GLU A 81 1.74 -5.71 16.84
CA GLU A 81 1.09 -7.04 16.86
C GLU A 81 -0.21 -7.04 16.04
N ARG A 82 -0.96 -5.95 16.05
CA ARG A 82 -2.26 -5.83 15.39
C ARG A 82 -2.26 -4.61 14.47
N MET A 83 -2.34 -4.87 13.18
CA MET A 83 -2.29 -3.82 12.16
C MET A 83 -3.55 -3.85 11.28
N LEU A 84 -4.07 -2.69 10.93
CA LEU A 84 -5.19 -2.53 10.00
C LEU A 84 -4.73 -1.76 8.75
N ASP A 85 -4.96 -2.32 7.57
CA ASP A 85 -4.98 -1.60 6.29
C ASP A 85 -6.42 -1.14 6.04
N TYR A 86 -6.72 0.12 6.35
CA TYR A 86 -8.08 0.65 6.39
C TYR A 86 -8.69 0.84 4.98
N CYS A 87 -7.87 1.20 3.99
CA CYS A 87 -8.28 1.37 2.60
C CYS A 87 -7.47 0.42 1.70
N ALA A 88 -7.57 -0.88 1.96
CA ALA A 88 -6.64 -1.87 1.45
C ALA A 88 -6.63 -2.01 -0.09
N GLY A 89 -7.72 -1.64 -0.77
CA GLY A 89 -7.83 -1.83 -2.21
C GLY A 89 -7.57 -3.29 -2.59
N GLY A 90 -6.61 -3.53 -3.47
CA GLY A 90 -6.19 -4.90 -3.81
C GLY A 90 -5.30 -5.59 -2.77
N GLY A 91 -5.07 -4.98 -1.59
CA GLY A 91 -4.34 -5.58 -0.47
C GLY A 91 -2.82 -5.56 -0.61
N GLY A 92 -2.26 -4.75 -1.49
CA GLY A 92 -0.81 -4.72 -1.70
C GLY A 92 -0.02 -4.31 -0.46
N LYS A 93 -0.49 -3.32 0.31
CA LYS A 93 0.11 -2.89 1.58
C LYS A 93 -0.19 -3.87 2.70
N ALA A 94 -1.42 -4.42 2.77
CA ALA A 94 -1.77 -5.48 3.72
C ALA A 94 -0.84 -6.69 3.59
N LEU A 95 -0.57 -7.17 2.36
CA LEU A 95 0.40 -8.24 2.10
C LEU A 95 1.83 -7.87 2.52
N ALA A 96 2.22 -6.60 2.33
CA ALA A 96 3.54 -6.13 2.76
C ALA A 96 3.66 -6.08 4.30
N MET A 97 2.61 -5.64 4.99
CA MET A 97 2.54 -5.67 6.46
C MET A 97 2.56 -7.10 6.99
N ALA A 98 1.79 -8.01 6.38
CA ALA A 98 1.72 -9.41 6.79
C ALA A 98 3.02 -10.20 6.56
N ALA A 99 3.88 -9.74 5.62
CA ALA A 99 5.21 -10.31 5.44
C ALA A 99 6.20 -9.90 6.55
N ARG A 100 5.84 -8.94 7.40
CA ARG A 100 6.59 -8.63 8.63
C ARG A 100 6.22 -9.68 9.68
N ARG A 101 7.21 -10.27 10.31
CA ARG A 101 6.99 -11.34 11.29
C ARG A 101 6.22 -10.82 12.50
N ASP A 102 5.37 -11.68 13.05
CA ASP A 102 4.63 -11.51 14.31
C ASP A 102 3.46 -10.50 14.28
N ALA A 103 3.05 -10.02 13.10
CA ALA A 103 1.89 -9.15 12.96
C ALA A 103 0.63 -9.91 12.54
N THR A 104 -0.48 -9.67 13.24
CA THR A 104 -1.82 -10.01 12.77
C THR A 104 -2.36 -8.84 11.96
N VAL A 105 -2.49 -9.04 10.64
CA VAL A 105 -2.91 -7.99 9.73
C VAL A 105 -4.37 -8.16 9.34
N PHE A 106 -5.11 -7.07 9.46
CA PHE A 106 -6.48 -6.92 9.01
C PHE A 106 -6.53 -6.00 7.80
N ALA A 107 -7.43 -6.30 6.87
CA ALA A 107 -7.65 -5.49 5.66
C ALA A 107 -9.13 -5.16 5.51
N HIS A 108 -9.42 -3.90 5.29
CA HIS A 108 -10.73 -3.36 5.02
C HIS A 108 -10.70 -2.51 3.76
N ASP A 109 -11.76 -2.54 2.98
CA ASP A 109 -12.06 -1.56 1.94
C ASP A 109 -13.58 -1.37 1.89
N ILE A 110 -14.03 -0.13 1.73
CA ILE A 110 -15.46 0.18 1.61
C ILE A 110 -16.13 -0.55 0.43
N ASP A 111 -15.37 -0.85 -0.62
CA ASP A 111 -15.77 -1.74 -1.70
C ASP A 111 -15.02 -3.08 -1.58
N ALA A 112 -15.62 -4.04 -0.88
CA ALA A 112 -15.04 -5.37 -0.65
C ALA A 112 -14.65 -6.10 -1.94
N ARG A 113 -15.26 -5.75 -3.09
CA ARG A 113 -14.92 -6.34 -4.40
C ARG A 113 -13.47 -6.05 -4.81
N ARG A 114 -12.88 -4.97 -4.29
CA ARG A 114 -11.48 -4.63 -4.55
C ARG A 114 -10.50 -5.62 -3.90
N MET A 115 -10.94 -6.31 -2.84
CA MET A 115 -10.15 -7.30 -2.10
C MET A 115 -10.37 -8.75 -2.57
N VAL A 116 -11.13 -8.98 -3.64
CA VAL A 116 -11.51 -10.34 -4.09
C VAL A 116 -10.30 -11.25 -4.35
N ASP A 117 -9.19 -10.70 -4.85
CA ASP A 117 -7.97 -11.45 -5.15
C ASP A 117 -7.01 -11.55 -3.94
N LEU A 118 -7.30 -10.86 -2.84
CA LEU A 118 -6.40 -10.80 -1.68
C LEU A 118 -6.15 -12.18 -1.05
N PRO A 119 -7.15 -13.06 -0.85
CA PRO A 119 -6.90 -14.40 -0.30
C PRO A 119 -5.91 -15.21 -1.15
N THR A 120 -6.15 -15.29 -2.46
CA THR A 120 -5.27 -16.03 -3.38
C THR A 120 -3.85 -15.47 -3.40
N ARG A 121 -3.72 -14.13 -3.31
CA ARG A 121 -2.40 -13.47 -3.25
C ARG A 121 -1.71 -13.70 -1.90
N ALA A 122 -2.46 -13.73 -0.81
CA ALA A 122 -1.95 -14.03 0.52
C ALA A 122 -1.44 -15.48 0.61
N ASP A 123 -2.22 -16.44 0.11
CA ASP A 123 -1.83 -17.85 0.04
C ASP A 123 -0.54 -18.01 -0.79
N ARG A 124 -0.47 -17.39 -1.96
CA ARG A 124 0.73 -17.39 -2.80
C ARG A 124 1.94 -16.80 -2.09
N ALA A 125 1.75 -15.71 -1.33
CA ALA A 125 2.82 -15.04 -0.59
C ALA A 125 3.18 -15.77 0.72
N GLY A 126 2.44 -16.83 1.11
CA GLY A 126 2.66 -17.56 2.35
C GLY A 126 2.37 -16.72 3.60
N VAL A 127 1.41 -15.79 3.53
CA VAL A 127 1.03 -14.90 4.64
C VAL A 127 -0.47 -14.97 4.90
N THR A 128 -0.89 -14.55 6.09
CA THR A 128 -2.30 -14.45 6.47
C THR A 128 -2.73 -13.01 6.61
N VAL A 129 -3.83 -12.64 5.92
CA VAL A 129 -4.49 -11.35 6.06
C VAL A 129 -5.97 -11.61 6.36
N ARG A 130 -6.48 -11.03 7.44
CA ARG A 130 -7.88 -11.14 7.83
C ARG A 130 -8.67 -10.03 7.17
N GLN A 131 -9.60 -10.37 6.28
CA GLN A 131 -10.53 -9.39 5.74
C GLN A 131 -11.63 -9.11 6.76
N VAL A 132 -11.97 -7.83 6.92
CA VAL A 132 -13.08 -7.38 7.78
C VAL A 132 -13.98 -6.45 6.99
N THR A 133 -15.28 -6.57 7.22
CA THR A 133 -16.28 -5.65 6.68
C THR A 133 -16.35 -4.38 7.53
N THR A 134 -17.04 -3.35 7.04
CA THR A 134 -17.25 -2.11 7.81
C THR A 134 -17.96 -2.39 9.14
N ASP A 135 -18.94 -3.29 9.16
CA ASP A 135 -19.70 -3.61 10.37
C ASP A 135 -18.88 -4.44 11.40
N GLU A 136 -17.90 -5.20 10.94
CA GLU A 136 -17.02 -6.02 11.79
C GLU A 136 -15.82 -5.23 12.34
N MET A 137 -15.45 -4.15 11.68
CA MET A 137 -14.19 -3.44 11.94
C MET A 137 -14.11 -2.86 13.35
N ASP A 138 -15.21 -2.29 13.86
CA ASP A 138 -15.27 -1.73 15.21
C ASP A 138 -15.08 -2.82 16.28
N GLY A 139 -15.62 -4.01 16.03
CA GLY A 139 -15.45 -5.18 16.93
C GLY A 139 -14.09 -5.87 16.81
N ALA A 140 -13.39 -5.65 15.70
CA ALA A 140 -12.05 -6.21 15.47
C ALA A 140 -10.93 -5.40 16.14
N GLY A 141 -11.17 -4.12 16.42
CA GLY A 141 -10.21 -3.22 17.07
C GLY A 141 -10.09 -3.44 18.61
N PRO A 142 -9.28 -2.63 19.29
CA PRO A 142 -8.39 -1.63 18.70
C PRO A 142 -7.15 -2.22 18.03
N PHE A 143 -6.49 -1.40 17.20
CA PHE A 143 -5.27 -1.78 16.47
C PHE A 143 -4.09 -0.92 16.91
N ASP A 144 -2.90 -1.53 16.99
CA ASP A 144 -1.66 -0.82 17.34
C ASP A 144 -1.21 0.10 16.21
N VAL A 145 -1.47 -0.31 14.96
CA VAL A 145 -1.22 0.50 13.76
C VAL A 145 -2.46 0.47 12.86
N VAL A 146 -2.94 1.65 12.49
CA VAL A 146 -3.96 1.82 11.45
C VAL A 146 -3.34 2.58 10.28
N LEU A 147 -3.24 1.94 9.13
CA LEU A 147 -2.77 2.57 7.88
C LEU A 147 -3.97 3.00 7.04
N CYS A 148 -4.05 4.29 6.77
CA CYS A 148 -5.00 4.89 5.84
C CYS A 148 -4.30 5.29 4.54
N ASP A 149 -4.18 4.35 3.57
CA ASP A 149 -3.80 4.68 2.19
C ASP A 149 -5.04 5.21 1.47
N ALA A 150 -5.36 6.47 1.74
CA ALA A 150 -6.66 7.04 1.44
C ALA A 150 -6.90 7.25 -0.05
N PRO A 151 -8.17 7.15 -0.51
CA PRO A 151 -8.53 7.54 -1.88
C PRO A 151 -8.17 9.00 -2.11
N CYS A 152 -7.51 9.27 -3.23
CA CYS A 152 -6.96 10.59 -3.55
C CYS A 152 -7.01 10.86 -5.05
N SER A 153 -6.58 12.06 -5.46
CA SER A 153 -6.48 12.45 -6.89
C SER A 153 -5.58 11.54 -7.73
N GLY A 154 -4.67 10.79 -7.07
CA GLY A 154 -3.66 10.02 -7.78
C GLY A 154 -2.63 10.86 -8.51
N SER A 155 -2.49 12.15 -8.20
CA SER A 155 -1.65 13.11 -8.95
C SER A 155 -0.18 12.69 -9.04
N GLY A 156 0.35 11.97 -8.05
CA GLY A 156 1.69 11.40 -8.09
C GLY A 156 1.82 10.20 -9.04
N SER A 157 0.71 9.60 -9.45
CA SER A 157 0.68 8.45 -10.37
C SER A 157 0.28 8.81 -11.80
N TRP A 158 0.08 10.07 -12.15
CA TRP A 158 -0.31 10.49 -13.51
C TRP A 158 0.72 10.12 -14.60
N ARG A 159 1.93 9.78 -14.22
CA ARG A 159 2.89 9.18 -15.18
C ARG A 159 2.43 7.81 -15.68
N ARG A 160 1.64 7.08 -14.87
CA ARG A 160 1.06 5.76 -15.21
C ARG A 160 -0.33 5.87 -15.81
N SER A 161 -1.11 6.84 -15.34
CA SER A 161 -2.48 7.11 -15.74
C SER A 161 -2.64 8.59 -16.14
N PRO A 162 -2.08 9.02 -17.28
CA PRO A 162 -2.03 10.43 -17.67
C PRO A 162 -3.39 11.04 -17.92
N GLU A 163 -4.42 10.25 -18.21
CA GLU A 163 -5.81 10.67 -18.37
C GLU A 163 -6.37 11.33 -17.10
N GLY A 164 -5.94 10.87 -15.92
CA GLY A 164 -6.36 11.42 -14.64
C GLY A 164 -6.11 12.93 -14.53
N LYS A 165 -5.00 13.41 -15.11
CA LYS A 165 -4.66 14.84 -15.13
C LYS A 165 -5.71 15.69 -15.88
N TRP A 166 -6.33 15.14 -16.90
CA TRP A 166 -7.25 15.87 -17.77
C TRP A 166 -8.70 15.80 -17.30
N THR A 167 -9.04 14.78 -16.53
CA THR A 167 -10.40 14.55 -16.02
C THR A 167 -10.60 15.05 -14.59
N PHE A 168 -9.52 15.36 -13.87
CA PHE A 168 -9.56 15.81 -12.50
C PHE A 168 -10.05 17.26 -12.39
N THR A 169 -11.01 17.50 -11.50
CA THR A 169 -11.65 18.82 -11.29
C THR A 169 -11.50 19.30 -9.85
N ALA A 170 -11.66 20.60 -9.62
CA ALA A 170 -11.66 21.19 -8.28
C ALA A 170 -12.78 20.60 -7.39
N GLY A 171 -13.99 20.39 -7.93
CA GLY A 171 -15.07 19.74 -7.18
C GLY A 171 -14.73 18.32 -6.75
N ARG A 172 -14.03 17.55 -7.63
CA ARG A 172 -13.57 16.21 -7.25
C ARG A 172 -12.51 16.25 -6.14
N LEU A 173 -11.64 17.25 -6.16
CA LEU A 173 -10.66 17.45 -5.06
C LEU A 173 -11.36 17.71 -3.73
N GLU A 174 -12.37 18.58 -3.73
CA GLU A 174 -13.14 18.88 -2.52
C GLU A 174 -13.86 17.64 -1.96
N GLU A 175 -14.50 16.84 -2.82
CA GLU A 175 -15.12 15.57 -2.42
C GLU A 175 -14.08 14.62 -1.77
N LEU A 176 -12.90 14.48 -2.39
CA LEU A 176 -11.85 13.60 -1.88
C LEU A 176 -11.32 14.05 -0.53
N THR A 177 -11.09 15.36 -0.34
CA THR A 177 -10.62 15.88 0.95
C THR A 177 -11.64 15.66 2.06
N GLN A 178 -12.94 15.77 1.78
CA GLN A 178 -13.99 15.42 2.74
C GLN A 178 -14.03 13.92 3.07
N ILE A 179 -13.78 13.05 2.09
CA ILE A 179 -13.67 11.60 2.32
C ILE A 179 -12.44 11.29 3.19
N GLN A 180 -11.31 11.92 2.89
CA GLN A 180 -10.07 11.75 3.64
C GLN A 180 -10.22 12.17 5.10
N ASP A 181 -10.91 13.29 5.37
CA ASP A 181 -11.21 13.73 6.73
C ASP A 181 -12.04 12.69 7.50
N LYS A 182 -13.11 12.15 6.88
CA LYS A 182 -13.94 11.10 7.50
C LYS A 182 -13.17 9.81 7.77
N ILE A 183 -12.28 9.42 6.86
CA ILE A 183 -11.41 8.26 7.04
C ILE A 183 -10.50 8.46 8.24
N LEU A 184 -9.83 9.60 8.35
CA LEU A 184 -8.94 9.90 9.46
C LEU A 184 -9.69 9.93 10.80
N ASP A 185 -10.85 10.60 10.86
CA ASP A 185 -11.65 10.71 12.07
C ASP A 185 -12.14 9.33 12.55
N HIS A 186 -12.58 8.45 11.63
CA HIS A 186 -13.00 7.10 12.00
C HIS A 186 -11.79 6.21 12.36
N ALA A 187 -10.71 6.24 11.59
CA ALA A 187 -9.52 5.45 11.85
C ALA A 187 -8.88 5.77 13.23
N ALA A 188 -8.99 7.02 13.68
CA ALA A 188 -8.54 7.40 15.03
C ALA A 188 -9.30 6.65 16.12
N THR A 189 -10.60 6.36 15.95
CA THR A 189 -11.39 5.60 16.92
C THR A 189 -10.99 4.13 17.00
N LEU A 190 -10.39 3.60 15.94
CA LEU A 190 -9.91 2.22 15.84
C LEU A 190 -8.47 2.05 16.32
N THR A 191 -7.74 3.17 16.46
CA THR A 191 -6.34 3.14 16.90
C THR A 191 -6.26 2.97 18.41
N ALA A 192 -5.43 2.02 18.86
CA ALA A 192 -5.21 1.78 20.28
C ALA A 192 -4.62 3.03 20.96
N LYS A 193 -4.84 3.14 22.27
CA LYS A 193 -4.14 4.17 23.07
C LYS A 193 -2.63 3.95 22.95
N ASN A 194 -1.90 4.98 22.55
CA ASN A 194 -0.48 4.95 22.20
C ASN A 194 -0.16 4.16 20.92
N GLY A 195 -1.18 3.82 20.12
CA GLY A 195 -1.00 3.26 18.78
C GLY A 195 -0.61 4.33 17.76
N THR A 196 -0.41 3.91 16.53
CA THR A 196 -0.01 4.78 15.42
C THR A 196 -1.11 4.83 14.37
N LEU A 197 -1.62 6.03 14.08
CA LEU A 197 -2.42 6.31 12.89
C LEU A 197 -1.49 6.81 11.78
N ALA A 198 -1.33 6.04 10.73
CA ALA A 198 -0.52 6.38 9.57
C ALA A 198 -1.41 6.79 8.40
N TYR A 199 -1.16 7.98 7.86
CA TYR A 199 -1.88 8.52 6.71
C TYR A 199 -0.97 8.60 5.49
N ALA A 200 -1.44 8.09 4.37
CA ALA A 200 -0.73 8.09 3.11
C ALA A 200 -1.68 8.35 1.94
N THR A 201 -1.15 8.99 0.90
CA THR A 201 -1.81 9.15 -0.39
C THR A 201 -0.80 8.95 -1.51
N CYS A 202 -1.26 8.65 -2.71
CA CYS A 202 -0.44 8.77 -3.92
C CYS A 202 -0.59 10.14 -4.61
N SER A 203 -0.95 11.18 -3.85
CA SER A 203 -1.07 12.56 -4.31
C SER A 203 0.19 13.37 -4.01
N VAL A 204 0.45 14.37 -4.85
CA VAL A 204 1.46 15.42 -4.61
C VAL A 204 0.83 16.76 -4.22
N LEU A 205 -0.47 16.79 -3.96
CA LEU A 205 -1.19 18.01 -3.61
C LEU A 205 -1.17 18.20 -2.09
N HIS A 206 -0.76 19.38 -1.61
CA HIS A 206 -0.77 19.74 -0.20
C HIS A 206 -2.16 19.57 0.42
N SER A 207 -3.22 19.94 -0.32
CA SER A 207 -4.61 19.80 0.12
C SER A 207 -5.03 18.36 0.46
N GLU A 208 -4.36 17.35 -0.09
CA GLU A 208 -4.62 15.94 0.19
C GLU A 208 -3.62 15.32 1.18
N ASN A 209 -2.59 16.05 1.59
CA ASN A 209 -1.52 15.57 2.47
C ASN A 209 -1.41 16.45 3.72
N GLU A 210 -0.55 17.45 3.72
CA GLU A 210 -0.22 18.28 4.87
C GLU A 210 -1.45 18.99 5.44
N ASP A 211 -2.32 19.51 4.57
CA ASP A 211 -3.53 20.23 5.00
C ASP A 211 -4.53 19.27 5.68
N ARG A 212 -4.60 17.98 5.24
CA ARG A 212 -5.46 16.98 5.90
C ARG A 212 -4.90 16.58 7.26
N ALA A 213 -3.60 16.34 7.34
CA ALA A 213 -2.95 16.03 8.61
C ALA A 213 -3.11 17.19 9.61
N ALA A 214 -2.88 18.44 9.19
CA ALA A 214 -3.06 19.61 10.04
C ALA A 214 -4.52 19.79 10.50
N ALA A 215 -5.49 19.62 9.58
CA ALA A 215 -6.91 19.69 9.89
C ALA A 215 -7.35 18.60 10.87
N PHE A 216 -6.84 17.36 10.69
CA PHE A 216 -7.09 16.26 11.61
C PHE A 216 -6.54 16.54 13.02
N LEU A 217 -5.29 16.96 13.14
CA LEU A 217 -4.67 17.28 14.43
C LEU A 217 -5.37 18.44 15.14
N ALA A 218 -5.87 19.43 14.39
CA ALA A 218 -6.65 20.52 14.96
C ALA A 218 -7.99 20.04 15.57
N ARG A 219 -8.61 19.00 15.01
CA ARG A 219 -9.83 18.38 15.53
C ARG A 219 -9.58 17.35 16.64
N ASN A 220 -8.37 16.79 16.69
CA ASN A 220 -7.96 15.72 17.60
C ASN A 220 -6.67 16.09 18.35
N PRO A 221 -6.72 17.06 19.27
CA PRO A 221 -5.52 17.61 19.92
C PRO A 221 -4.78 16.61 20.83
N ASP A 222 -5.41 15.50 21.17
CA ASP A 222 -4.84 14.44 22.02
C ASP A 222 -4.11 13.34 21.20
N CYS A 223 -4.04 13.50 19.86
CA CYS A 223 -3.35 12.58 18.95
C CYS A 223 -1.91 12.99 18.69
#